data_ffff28804265103c628c873e13c71029
#
_entry.id   ffff28804265103c628c873e13c71029
#
_cell.length_a   1.000
_cell.length_b   1.000
_cell.length_c   1.000
_cell.angle_alpha   90.00
_cell.angle_beta   90.00
_cell.angle_gamma   90.00
#
_symmetry.space_group_name_H-M   'P 1'
#
loop_
_entity.id
_entity.type
_entity.pdbx_description
1 polymer ?
#
loop_
_entity_poly.entity_id
_entity_poly.type
_entity_poly.pdbx_seq_one_letter_code
_entity_poly.pdbx_strand_id
1 'polypeptide(L)'
;MICWLIWATTPFPTTRLIGCSSCGGVMTQTGHHARQGFGLAVAALYDDKGAYGVAGQTGDDVDVRQLLRSAIADGGRPGELPQLILLHASPGQEEAMLASIEAELGTTVPVVGGSAADNSVGGDWQLCWDEGSAREGVALAVLYPECQLAFQFHSSYVPTEHRGTITALAGREILTIDHAPAAEVYARWIGRTTPWPVGPILRETTLSPLARQVGTLDDMPYYKLSHPEAVTEGGGLRLFTDTQIGEKLLLMYSSQEGLLQRSLNATRIEPEYGMTTEMRPFGALVIFCAGCRLALGDSLCQFVDQFHTRLGDIPFITPFTFGEQGRLPHGELAHGNLMVSSVIFLDS
;
A
#
# COMPACT_ATOMS: atom_id res chain seq x y z
N MET A 1 0.87 -1.51 17.19
CA MET A 1 1.17 -0.08 16.96
C MET A 1 0.05 0.49 16.14
N ILE A 2 -0.48 1.66 16.45
CA ILE A 2 -1.65 2.24 15.76
C ILE A 2 -1.21 3.55 15.14
N CYS A 3 -1.48 3.72 13.86
CA CYS A 3 -1.31 4.97 13.12
C CYS A 3 -2.71 5.56 12.90
N TRP A 4 -2.93 6.81 13.31
CA TRP A 4 -4.24 7.46 13.24
C TRP A 4 -4.16 8.66 12.31
N LEU A 5 -5.10 8.75 11.38
CA LEU A 5 -5.40 9.96 10.62
C LEU A 5 -6.68 10.57 11.19
N ILE A 6 -6.58 11.81 11.65
CA ILE A 6 -7.70 12.54 12.22
C ILE A 6 -8.02 13.71 11.29
N TRP A 7 -9.27 13.82 10.89
CA TRP A 7 -9.81 14.93 10.12
C TRP A 7 -10.66 15.81 11.04
N ALA A 8 -10.29 17.07 11.21
CA ALA A 8 -11.01 18.00 12.09
C ALA A 8 -11.66 19.12 11.28
N THR A 9 -12.98 19.24 11.39
CA THR A 9 -13.71 20.45 11.01
C THR A 9 -14.00 21.28 12.26
N THR A 10 -13.95 22.61 12.15
CA THR A 10 -14.08 23.51 13.33
C THR A 10 -15.45 23.58 13.95
N PRO A 11 -15.51 23.83 15.25
CA PRO A 11 -14.67 23.39 16.36
C PRO A 11 -15.19 22.07 16.89
N PHE A 12 -14.31 21.12 17.12
CA PHE A 12 -14.66 19.79 17.63
C PHE A 12 -16.12 19.62 18.09
N PRO A 13 -16.98 18.88 17.33
CA PRO A 13 -17.28 17.49 17.62
C PRO A 13 -17.42 16.60 16.37
N THR A 14 -16.99 17.03 15.20
CA THR A 14 -17.16 16.30 13.94
C THR A 14 -15.83 15.83 13.34
N THR A 15 -14.86 15.47 14.19
CA THR A 15 -13.60 14.90 13.76
C THR A 15 -13.81 13.50 13.22
N ARG A 16 -13.34 13.23 12.02
CA ARG A 16 -13.33 11.89 11.42
C ARG A 16 -12.01 11.19 11.71
N LEU A 17 -12.06 9.92 11.97
CA LEU A 17 -10.91 9.11 12.35
C LEU A 17 -10.82 7.84 11.51
N ILE A 18 -9.64 7.58 10.93
CA ILE A 18 -9.31 6.31 10.31
C ILE A 18 -7.87 5.95 10.62
N GLY A 19 -7.57 4.66 10.77
CA GLY A 19 -6.20 4.22 11.00
C GLY A 19 -6.03 2.71 11.01
N CYS A 20 -4.76 2.31 11.02
CA CYS A 20 -4.38 0.90 11.10
C CYS A 20 -3.12 0.72 11.95
N SER A 21 -2.89 -0.52 12.38
CA SER A 21 -1.62 -0.92 12.97
C SER A 21 -0.51 -1.03 11.93
N SER A 22 0.73 -0.86 12.37
CA SER A 22 1.93 -0.76 11.54
C SER A 22 3.03 -1.67 12.07
N CYS A 23 3.76 -2.35 11.17
CA CYS A 23 4.86 -3.25 11.51
C CYS A 23 6.12 -2.48 11.91
N GLY A 24 6.60 -2.72 13.12
CA GLY A 24 7.91 -2.23 13.58
C GLY A 24 8.03 -0.71 13.72
N GLY A 25 6.95 0.01 13.87
CA GLY A 25 6.97 1.44 14.10
C GLY A 25 6.13 2.24 13.13
N VAL A 26 6.28 3.54 13.23
CA VAL A 26 5.72 4.52 12.30
C VAL A 26 6.79 5.58 12.04
N MET A 27 6.84 6.13 10.85
CA MET A 27 7.77 7.20 10.50
C MET A 27 7.01 8.51 10.33
N THR A 28 7.60 9.60 10.79
CA THR A 28 7.10 10.97 10.63
C THR A 28 8.26 11.90 10.29
N GLN A 29 8.00 13.19 10.09
CA GLN A 29 9.04 14.20 9.87
C GLN A 29 10.06 14.29 11.00
N THR A 30 9.76 13.78 12.21
CA THR A 30 10.69 13.79 13.35
C THR A 30 11.48 12.48 13.51
N GLY A 31 11.30 11.53 12.59
CA GLY A 31 12.05 10.27 12.58
C GLY A 31 11.18 9.01 12.63
N HIS A 32 11.84 7.90 12.90
CA HIS A 32 11.21 6.60 13.10
C HIS A 32 10.88 6.38 14.58
N HIS A 33 9.61 6.11 14.86
CA HIS A 33 9.08 5.94 16.20
C HIS A 33 8.74 4.47 16.47
N ALA A 34 9.60 3.79 17.23
CA ALA A 34 9.45 2.36 17.55
C ALA A 34 10.07 2.03 18.92
N ARG A 35 9.66 2.72 19.97
CA ARG A 35 10.21 2.44 21.31
C ARG A 35 9.69 1.08 21.82
N GLN A 36 10.59 0.13 22.05
CA GLN A 36 10.26 -1.25 22.48
C GLN A 36 9.21 -1.94 21.60
N GLY A 37 9.21 -1.67 20.28
CA GLY A 37 8.22 -2.22 19.35
C GLY A 37 6.87 -1.50 19.35
N PHE A 38 6.71 -0.42 20.14
CA PHE A 38 5.48 0.36 20.23
C PHE A 38 5.72 1.82 19.83
N GLY A 39 4.76 2.39 19.17
CA GLY A 39 4.70 3.81 18.83
C GLY A 39 3.28 4.17 18.40
N LEU A 40 2.93 5.42 18.58
CA LEU A 40 1.69 6.00 18.08
C LEU A 40 2.07 7.28 17.32
N ALA A 41 1.53 7.42 16.14
CA ALA A 41 1.56 8.68 15.40
C ALA A 41 0.15 9.04 14.96
N VAL A 42 -0.15 10.32 14.98
CA VAL A 42 -1.40 10.89 14.54
C VAL A 42 -1.08 12.04 13.60
N ALA A 43 -1.69 12.04 12.42
CA ALA A 43 -1.73 13.20 11.54
C ALA A 43 -3.14 13.77 11.58
N ALA A 44 -3.26 15.10 11.64
CA ALA A 44 -4.53 15.78 11.58
C ALA A 44 -4.52 16.78 10.43
N LEU A 45 -5.56 16.71 9.60
CA LEU A 45 -5.83 17.70 8.56
C LEU A 45 -6.95 18.62 9.06
N TYR A 46 -6.68 19.90 9.07
CA TYR A 46 -7.69 20.94 9.32
C TYR A 46 -8.14 21.53 7.98
N ASP A 47 -9.43 21.41 7.71
CA ASP A 47 -10.03 21.88 6.47
C ASP A 47 -11.49 22.30 6.78
N ASP A 48 -11.78 23.61 6.75
CA ASP A 48 -13.07 24.16 7.13
C ASP A 48 -14.10 24.14 5.99
N LYS A 49 -13.69 23.86 4.77
CA LYS A 49 -14.55 23.77 3.58
C LYS A 49 -14.63 22.37 2.98
N GLY A 50 -13.67 21.52 3.31
CA GLY A 50 -13.66 20.12 2.90
C GLY A 50 -14.77 19.31 3.56
N ALA A 51 -14.98 18.11 3.04
CA ALA A 51 -15.90 17.14 3.62
C ALA A 51 -15.23 15.76 3.66
N TYR A 52 -15.51 15.02 4.71
CA TYR A 52 -14.85 13.74 4.98
C TYR A 52 -15.87 12.77 5.56
N GLY A 53 -15.99 11.60 4.94
CA GLY A 53 -16.87 10.55 5.46
C GLY A 53 -16.07 9.29 5.75
N VAL A 54 -16.40 8.62 6.85
CA VAL A 54 -15.71 7.41 7.31
C VAL A 54 -16.73 6.31 7.56
N ALA A 55 -16.38 5.11 7.20
CA ALA A 55 -17.11 3.90 7.54
C ALA A 55 -16.15 2.75 7.81
N GLY A 56 -16.54 1.86 8.71
CA GLY A 56 -15.81 0.63 9.00
C GLY A 56 -16.75 -0.52 9.27
N GLN A 57 -16.32 -1.72 8.92
CA GLN A 57 -17.06 -2.96 9.15
C GLN A 57 -16.11 -4.05 9.61
N THR A 58 -16.53 -4.80 10.62
CA THR A 58 -15.81 -5.95 11.16
C THR A 58 -16.17 -7.23 10.41
N GLY A 59 -15.21 -8.17 10.32
CA GLY A 59 -15.40 -9.50 9.77
C GLY A 59 -14.77 -9.71 8.40
N ASP A 60 -14.80 -10.96 7.94
CA ASP A 60 -14.19 -11.37 6.68
C ASP A 60 -15.12 -11.18 5.47
N ASP A 61 -16.43 -11.11 5.68
CA ASP A 61 -17.45 -10.93 4.64
C ASP A 61 -17.99 -9.50 4.69
N VAL A 62 -17.16 -8.56 4.21
CA VAL A 62 -17.49 -7.13 4.19
C VAL A 62 -18.15 -6.77 2.88
N ASP A 63 -19.36 -6.22 2.94
CA ASP A 63 -19.97 -5.56 1.78
C ASP A 63 -19.32 -4.19 1.53
N VAL A 64 -18.21 -4.22 0.79
CA VAL A 64 -17.42 -3.01 0.48
C VAL A 64 -18.24 -1.96 -0.27
N ARG A 65 -19.20 -2.35 -1.12
CA ARG A 65 -20.07 -1.40 -1.82
C ARG A 65 -20.99 -0.67 -0.85
N GLN A 66 -21.60 -1.41 0.07
CA GLN A 66 -22.45 -0.79 1.10
C GLN A 66 -21.63 0.10 2.02
N LEU A 67 -20.44 -0.35 2.41
CA LEU A 67 -19.51 0.42 3.24
C LEU A 67 -19.11 1.74 2.56
N LEU A 68 -18.75 1.69 1.28
CA LEU A 68 -18.42 2.86 0.48
C LEU A 68 -19.58 3.85 0.38
N ARG A 69 -20.81 3.36 0.14
CA ARG A 69 -22.01 4.20 0.12
C ARG A 69 -22.27 4.86 1.48
N SER A 70 -22.02 4.14 2.57
CA SER A 70 -22.15 4.69 3.93
C SER A 70 -21.15 5.81 4.17
N ALA A 71 -19.88 5.64 3.76
CA ALA A 71 -18.88 6.70 3.87
C ALA A 71 -19.22 7.92 2.99
N ILE A 72 -19.68 7.71 1.76
CA ILE A 72 -20.13 8.80 0.86
C ILE A 72 -21.30 9.57 1.48
N ALA A 73 -22.27 8.86 2.06
CA ALA A 73 -23.39 9.49 2.75
C ALA A 73 -22.94 10.28 3.99
N ASP A 74 -22.00 9.74 4.77
CA ASP A 74 -21.41 10.40 5.92
C ASP A 74 -20.61 11.66 5.54
N GLY A 75 -19.96 11.67 4.37
CA GLY A 75 -19.26 12.83 3.81
C GLY A 75 -20.18 14.01 3.44
N GLY A 76 -21.49 13.77 3.28
CA GLY A 76 -22.49 14.82 3.08
C GLY A 76 -22.35 15.61 1.77
N ARG A 77 -21.74 15.03 0.73
CA ARG A 77 -21.56 15.64 -0.61
C ARG A 77 -22.34 14.87 -1.68
N PRO A 78 -23.69 14.90 -1.66
CA PRO A 78 -24.50 14.14 -2.61
C PRO A 78 -24.28 14.61 -4.05
N GLY A 79 -24.00 13.66 -4.95
CA GLY A 79 -23.75 13.93 -6.38
C GLY A 79 -22.33 14.35 -6.72
N GLU A 80 -21.43 14.47 -5.75
CA GLU A 80 -20.01 14.70 -5.96
C GLU A 80 -19.23 13.39 -5.82
N LEU A 81 -18.24 13.17 -6.69
CA LEU A 81 -17.28 12.07 -6.51
C LEU A 81 -16.19 12.52 -5.52
N PRO A 82 -15.75 11.63 -4.60
CA PRO A 82 -14.62 11.93 -3.76
C PRO A 82 -13.35 12.13 -4.60
N GLN A 83 -12.45 12.97 -4.13
CA GLN A 83 -11.14 13.16 -4.75
C GLN A 83 -10.18 12.03 -4.41
N LEU A 84 -10.40 11.34 -3.29
CA LEU A 84 -9.58 10.23 -2.83
C LEU A 84 -10.39 9.30 -1.92
N ILE A 85 -10.08 8.02 -1.99
CA ILE A 85 -10.47 7.02 -1.00
C ILE A 85 -9.21 6.60 -0.23
N LEU A 86 -9.25 6.71 1.08
CA LEU A 86 -8.25 6.11 1.96
C LEU A 86 -8.79 4.77 2.46
N LEU A 87 -8.02 3.70 2.26
CA LEU A 87 -8.43 2.33 2.56
C LEU A 87 -7.45 1.65 3.50
N HIS A 88 -7.94 1.12 4.62
CA HIS A 88 -7.22 0.18 5.46
C HIS A 88 -8.04 -1.09 5.64
N ALA A 89 -7.42 -2.23 5.44
CA ALA A 89 -8.09 -3.53 5.54
C ALA A 89 -7.24 -4.52 6.33
N SER A 90 -7.85 -5.57 6.85
CA SER A 90 -7.11 -6.78 7.23
C SER A 90 -6.56 -7.46 5.97
N PRO A 91 -5.36 -8.08 6.03
CA PRO A 91 -4.79 -8.78 4.88
C PRO A 91 -5.67 -9.92 4.38
N GLY A 92 -5.77 -10.10 3.06
CA GLY A 92 -6.33 -11.32 2.45
C GLY A 92 -7.39 -11.12 1.36
N GLN A 93 -8.10 -9.98 1.33
CA GLN A 93 -9.21 -9.75 0.38
C GLN A 93 -9.05 -8.45 -0.43
N GLU A 94 -7.86 -7.92 -0.51
CA GLU A 94 -7.57 -6.60 -1.05
C GLU A 94 -8.02 -6.44 -2.50
N GLU A 95 -7.77 -7.44 -3.35
CA GLU A 95 -8.16 -7.40 -4.76
C GLU A 95 -9.69 -7.39 -4.93
N ALA A 96 -10.42 -8.16 -4.12
CA ALA A 96 -11.89 -8.17 -4.15
C ALA A 96 -12.49 -6.85 -3.67
N MET A 97 -11.87 -6.23 -2.67
CA MET A 97 -12.27 -4.90 -2.17
C MET A 97 -12.06 -3.83 -3.23
N LEU A 98 -10.90 -3.79 -3.87
CA LEU A 98 -10.60 -2.83 -4.94
C LEU A 98 -11.53 -3.03 -6.15
N ALA A 99 -11.78 -4.27 -6.55
CA ALA A 99 -12.75 -4.57 -7.62
C ALA A 99 -14.17 -4.09 -7.27
N SER A 100 -14.56 -4.16 -5.99
CA SER A 100 -15.87 -3.66 -5.53
C SER A 100 -15.96 -2.13 -5.58
N ILE A 101 -14.87 -1.42 -5.21
CA ILE A 101 -14.76 0.04 -5.32
C ILE A 101 -14.80 0.47 -6.80
N GLU A 102 -14.03 -0.20 -7.65
CA GLU A 102 -13.99 0.06 -9.09
C GLU A 102 -15.35 -0.16 -9.77
N ALA A 103 -16.06 -1.21 -9.37
CA ALA A 103 -17.41 -1.49 -9.89
C ALA A 103 -18.43 -0.42 -9.49
N GLU A 104 -18.24 0.29 -8.36
CA GLU A 104 -19.15 1.34 -7.90
C GLU A 104 -18.82 2.72 -8.45
N LEU A 105 -17.52 3.11 -8.48
CA LEU A 105 -17.09 4.46 -8.84
C LEU A 105 -16.26 4.53 -10.14
N GLY A 106 -15.99 3.40 -10.77
CA GLY A 106 -15.04 3.33 -11.88
C GLY A 106 -13.60 3.56 -11.43
N THR A 107 -12.72 3.83 -12.40
CA THR A 107 -11.28 4.05 -12.16
C THR A 107 -10.92 5.52 -11.92
N THR A 108 -11.90 6.42 -11.89
CA THR A 108 -11.68 7.87 -11.79
C THR A 108 -11.19 8.28 -10.40
N VAL A 109 -11.75 7.65 -9.35
CA VAL A 109 -11.41 7.98 -7.96
C VAL A 109 -10.18 7.18 -7.53
N PRO A 110 -9.06 7.82 -7.18
CA PRO A 110 -7.88 7.11 -6.69
C PRO A 110 -8.13 6.51 -5.31
N VAL A 111 -7.45 5.40 -5.05
CA VAL A 111 -7.33 4.79 -3.73
C VAL A 111 -5.89 4.93 -3.26
N VAL A 112 -5.70 5.30 -2.02
CA VAL A 112 -4.42 5.23 -1.29
C VAL A 112 -4.66 4.41 -0.03
N GLY A 113 -3.85 3.41 0.23
CA GLY A 113 -4.08 2.57 1.39
C GLY A 113 -3.05 1.48 1.59
N GLY A 114 -3.28 0.71 2.65
CA GLY A 114 -2.45 -0.44 2.99
C GLY A 114 -3.15 -1.35 3.98
N SER A 115 -2.82 -2.64 3.89
CA SER A 115 -3.31 -3.65 4.82
C SER A 115 -2.65 -3.48 6.18
N ALA A 116 -3.43 -3.53 7.25
CA ALA A 116 -2.95 -3.43 8.62
C ALA A 116 -1.86 -4.47 8.90
N ALA A 117 -0.87 -4.10 9.70
CA ALA A 117 0.29 -4.96 9.94
C ALA A 117 0.61 -5.09 11.43
N ASP A 118 1.20 -6.21 11.79
CA ASP A 118 1.77 -6.47 13.10
C ASP A 118 3.30 -6.71 13.02
N ASN A 119 3.92 -7.01 14.16
CA ASN A 119 5.37 -7.22 14.21
C ASN A 119 5.80 -8.66 13.90
N SER A 120 4.87 -9.59 13.75
CA SER A 120 5.13 -11.04 13.70
C SER A 120 4.49 -11.75 12.51
N VAL A 121 3.65 -11.05 11.73
CA VAL A 121 2.75 -11.67 10.72
C VAL A 121 1.84 -12.71 11.38
N GLY A 122 1.40 -12.42 12.61
CA GLY A 122 0.68 -13.36 13.48
C GLY A 122 -0.83 -13.11 13.57
N GLY A 123 -1.36 -12.08 12.93
CA GLY A 123 -2.79 -11.74 13.00
C GLY A 123 -3.14 -10.77 14.14
N ASP A 124 -2.13 -10.12 14.75
CA ASP A 124 -2.35 -9.15 15.84
C ASP A 124 -2.48 -7.72 15.34
N TRP A 125 -2.81 -7.52 14.06
CA TRP A 125 -3.11 -6.21 13.48
C TRP A 125 -4.42 -5.63 13.99
N GLN A 126 -4.61 -4.33 13.79
CA GLN A 126 -5.80 -3.60 14.18
C GLN A 126 -6.16 -2.54 13.13
N LEU A 127 -7.43 -2.40 12.91
CA LEU A 127 -8.07 -1.30 12.20
C LEU A 127 -8.83 -0.43 13.17
N CYS A 128 -9.02 0.85 12.87
CA CYS A 128 -9.88 1.73 13.67
C CYS A 128 -10.54 2.79 12.79
N TRP A 129 -11.71 3.19 13.20
CA TRP A 129 -12.52 4.25 12.59
C TRP A 129 -13.39 4.91 13.68
N ASP A 130 -14.11 5.98 13.34
CA ASP A 130 -14.88 6.80 14.29
C ASP A 130 -15.61 6.00 15.38
N GLU A 131 -16.30 4.96 15.00
CA GLU A 131 -17.22 4.24 15.90
C GLU A 131 -16.68 2.87 16.35
N GLY A 132 -15.49 2.46 15.86
CA GLY A 132 -15.03 1.11 16.14
C GLY A 132 -13.58 0.79 15.82
N SER A 133 -13.27 -0.43 16.14
CA SER A 133 -12.00 -1.05 15.78
C SER A 133 -12.17 -2.55 15.57
N ALA A 134 -11.32 -3.14 14.74
CA ALA A 134 -11.37 -4.57 14.46
C ALA A 134 -9.98 -5.12 14.12
N ARG A 135 -9.78 -6.42 14.34
CA ARG A 135 -8.65 -7.16 13.76
C ARG A 135 -8.95 -7.52 12.31
N GLU A 136 -10.13 -8.11 12.06
CA GLU A 136 -10.60 -8.47 10.72
C GLU A 136 -11.67 -7.50 10.27
N GLY A 137 -11.52 -6.98 9.04
CA GLY A 137 -12.48 -6.05 8.47
C GLY A 137 -11.87 -5.00 7.55
N VAL A 138 -12.61 -3.92 7.36
CA VAL A 138 -12.26 -2.80 6.51
C VAL A 138 -12.59 -1.49 7.21
N ALA A 139 -11.70 -0.52 7.11
CA ALA A 139 -11.94 0.89 7.42
C ALA A 139 -11.66 1.71 6.16
N LEU A 140 -12.58 2.59 5.78
CA LEU A 140 -12.45 3.38 4.57
C LEU A 140 -12.91 4.81 4.83
N ALA A 141 -12.21 5.78 4.26
CA ALA A 141 -12.61 7.18 4.27
C ALA A 141 -12.71 7.72 2.83
N VAL A 142 -13.72 8.53 2.58
CA VAL A 142 -13.88 9.32 1.35
C VAL A 142 -13.53 10.76 1.65
N LEU A 143 -12.71 11.37 0.80
CA LEU A 143 -12.14 12.68 1.01
C LEU A 143 -12.60 13.64 -0.10
N TYR A 144 -13.11 14.80 0.31
CA TYR A 144 -13.47 15.94 -0.51
C TYR A 144 -12.75 17.20 0.02
N PRO A 145 -11.41 17.22 0.01
CA PRO A 145 -10.64 18.35 0.54
C PRO A 145 -10.79 19.59 -0.35
N GLU A 146 -10.61 20.78 0.24
CA GLU A 146 -10.48 22.01 -0.52
C GLU A 146 -9.13 22.09 -1.26
N CYS A 147 -8.09 21.50 -0.67
CA CYS A 147 -6.76 21.45 -1.25
C CYS A 147 -6.66 20.49 -2.44
N GLN A 148 -5.62 20.64 -3.25
CA GLN A 148 -5.29 19.69 -4.30
C GLN A 148 -4.54 18.49 -3.76
N LEU A 149 -4.67 17.35 -4.44
CA LEU A 149 -4.01 16.10 -4.06
C LEU A 149 -3.10 15.62 -5.19
N ALA A 150 -1.85 15.30 -4.86
CA ALA A 150 -0.99 14.49 -5.73
C ALA A 150 -0.83 13.11 -5.11
N PHE A 151 -1.01 12.08 -5.92
CA PHE A 151 -0.89 10.70 -5.43
C PHE A 151 0.02 9.89 -6.34
N GLN A 152 0.70 8.91 -5.74
CA GLN A 152 1.63 8.02 -6.42
C GLN A 152 1.42 6.57 -5.96
N PHE A 153 1.53 5.64 -6.89
CA PHE A 153 1.58 4.22 -6.61
C PHE A 153 2.62 3.55 -7.49
N HIS A 154 3.75 3.16 -6.91
CA HIS A 154 4.85 2.57 -7.68
C HIS A 154 5.71 1.63 -6.85
N SER A 155 6.60 0.92 -7.53
CA SER A 155 7.59 0.05 -6.91
C SER A 155 9.01 0.62 -7.02
N SER A 156 9.87 0.20 -6.09
CA SER A 156 11.30 0.55 -6.08
C SER A 156 12.20 -0.52 -6.71
N TYR A 157 11.64 -1.41 -7.54
CA TYR A 157 12.31 -2.56 -8.12
C TYR A 157 12.46 -2.43 -9.64
N VAL A 158 13.44 -3.14 -10.18
CA VAL A 158 13.68 -3.25 -11.63
C VAL A 158 13.52 -4.69 -12.09
N PRO A 159 12.99 -4.91 -13.31
CA PRO A 159 12.88 -6.26 -13.85
C PRO A 159 14.27 -6.82 -14.19
N THR A 160 14.43 -8.13 -13.96
CA THR A 160 15.56 -8.91 -14.45
C THR A 160 15.23 -9.56 -15.80
N GLU A 161 16.14 -10.37 -16.35
CA GLU A 161 15.88 -11.17 -17.54
C GLU A 161 15.05 -12.45 -17.26
N HIS A 162 14.94 -12.87 -15.97
CA HIS A 162 14.24 -14.08 -15.57
C HIS A 162 12.73 -13.89 -15.63
N ARG A 163 12.09 -14.74 -16.42
CA ARG A 163 10.63 -14.75 -16.61
C ARG A 163 10.12 -16.16 -16.86
N GLY A 164 8.86 -16.40 -16.54
CA GLY A 164 8.17 -17.66 -16.74
C GLY A 164 6.66 -17.50 -16.68
N THR A 165 5.92 -18.55 -16.92
CA THR A 165 4.46 -18.56 -16.95
C THR A 165 3.93 -19.42 -15.82
N ILE A 166 2.91 -18.96 -15.10
CA ILE A 166 2.21 -19.77 -14.10
C ILE A 166 1.43 -20.87 -14.83
N THR A 167 1.78 -22.14 -14.57
CA THR A 167 1.14 -23.30 -15.23
C THR A 167 0.25 -24.12 -14.32
N ALA A 168 0.36 -23.96 -12.99
CA ALA A 168 -0.58 -24.51 -12.01
C ALA A 168 -0.63 -23.63 -10.77
N LEU A 169 -1.83 -23.52 -10.19
CA LEU A 169 -2.15 -22.61 -9.09
C LEU A 169 -3.17 -23.23 -8.15
N ALA A 170 -3.09 -22.94 -6.84
CA ALA A 170 -4.08 -23.26 -5.84
C ALA A 170 -4.27 -22.05 -4.89
N GLY A 171 -5.34 -21.27 -5.09
CA GLY A 171 -5.52 -20.00 -4.37
C GLY A 171 -4.34 -19.05 -4.65
N ARG A 172 -3.68 -18.55 -3.61
CA ARG A 172 -2.47 -17.71 -3.72
C ARG A 172 -1.16 -18.51 -3.80
N GLU A 173 -1.22 -19.83 -3.96
CA GLU A 173 -0.06 -20.70 -4.08
C GLU A 173 0.22 -21.03 -5.55
N ILE A 174 1.36 -20.57 -6.06
CA ILE A 174 1.87 -20.99 -7.38
C ILE A 174 2.51 -22.38 -7.21
N LEU A 175 1.89 -23.39 -7.82
CA LEU A 175 2.39 -24.76 -7.77
C LEU A 175 3.53 -24.97 -8.78
N THR A 176 3.34 -24.49 -10.02
CA THR A 176 4.36 -24.64 -11.08
C THR A 176 4.52 -23.36 -11.91
N ILE A 177 5.77 -23.14 -12.32
CA ILE A 177 6.17 -22.14 -13.34
C ILE A 177 6.81 -22.91 -14.48
N ASP A 178 6.31 -22.70 -15.71
CA ASP A 178 6.77 -23.43 -16.91
C ASP A 178 6.82 -24.95 -16.70
N HIS A 179 5.78 -25.50 -16.04
CA HIS A 179 5.61 -26.92 -15.69
C HIS A 179 6.65 -27.51 -14.70
N ALA A 180 7.51 -26.68 -14.10
CA ALA A 180 8.43 -27.10 -13.05
C ALA A 180 7.97 -26.56 -11.67
N PRO A 181 8.32 -27.22 -10.52
CA PRO A 181 7.99 -26.75 -9.20
C PRO A 181 8.37 -25.28 -8.97
N ALA A 182 7.43 -24.46 -8.51
CA ALA A 182 7.61 -23.02 -8.46
C ALA A 182 8.78 -22.60 -7.57
N ALA A 183 8.97 -23.25 -6.41
CA ALA A 183 10.08 -22.95 -5.51
C ALA A 183 11.46 -23.28 -6.11
N GLU A 184 11.55 -24.33 -6.94
CA GLU A 184 12.79 -24.67 -7.64
C GLU A 184 13.14 -23.66 -8.74
N VAL A 185 12.13 -23.24 -9.52
CA VAL A 185 12.30 -22.21 -10.54
C VAL A 185 12.76 -20.91 -9.91
N TYR A 186 12.09 -20.49 -8.85
CA TYR A 186 12.42 -19.27 -8.13
C TYR A 186 13.83 -19.33 -7.49
N ALA A 187 14.19 -20.46 -6.85
CA ALA A 187 15.54 -20.68 -6.31
C ALA A 187 16.62 -20.50 -7.38
N ARG A 188 16.40 -21.11 -8.56
CA ARG A 188 17.33 -20.98 -9.70
C ARG A 188 17.45 -19.54 -10.20
N TRP A 189 16.34 -18.81 -10.28
CA TRP A 189 16.34 -17.41 -10.73
C TRP A 189 17.14 -16.48 -9.81
N ILE A 190 17.09 -16.69 -8.50
CA ILE A 190 17.87 -15.89 -7.53
C ILE A 190 19.29 -16.44 -7.29
N GLY A 191 19.72 -17.46 -8.05
CA GLY A 191 21.05 -18.06 -7.91
C GLY A 191 21.26 -18.90 -6.65
N ARG A 192 20.17 -19.37 -6.02
CA ARG A 192 20.25 -20.22 -4.82
C ARG A 192 20.63 -21.65 -5.23
N THR A 193 21.68 -22.19 -4.60
CA THR A 193 22.21 -23.53 -4.90
C THR A 193 21.61 -24.64 -4.03
N THR A 194 20.95 -24.28 -2.93
CA THR A 194 20.29 -25.22 -2.01
C THR A 194 18.78 -25.09 -2.11
N PRO A 195 18.02 -26.18 -2.02
CA PRO A 195 16.55 -26.10 -1.96
C PRO A 195 16.08 -25.17 -0.84
N TRP A 196 14.94 -24.54 -1.05
CA TRP A 196 14.27 -23.81 0.01
C TRP A 196 13.77 -24.79 1.10
N PRO A 197 13.91 -24.44 2.39
CA PRO A 197 13.14 -25.13 3.42
C PRO A 197 11.65 -24.81 3.25
N VAL A 198 10.80 -25.74 3.67
CA VAL A 198 9.36 -25.49 3.81
C VAL A 198 9.16 -24.45 4.92
N GLY A 199 8.32 -23.45 4.66
CA GLY A 199 8.00 -22.39 5.61
C GLY A 199 8.26 -21.00 5.09
N PRO A 200 8.24 -19.99 5.97
CA PRO A 200 8.37 -18.58 5.60
C PRO A 200 9.74 -18.25 4.97
N ILE A 201 9.74 -17.50 3.87
CA ILE A 201 10.93 -17.04 3.15
C ILE A 201 10.93 -15.53 2.90
N LEU A 202 9.97 -14.81 3.45
CA LEU A 202 9.73 -13.40 3.11
C LEU A 202 10.93 -12.47 3.33
N ARG A 203 11.81 -12.75 4.30
CA ARG A 203 13.01 -11.93 4.53
C ARG A 203 14.04 -12.05 3.42
N GLU A 204 14.24 -13.27 2.94
CA GLU A 204 15.21 -13.60 1.90
C GLU A 204 14.74 -13.15 0.51
N THR A 205 13.43 -12.99 0.33
CA THR A 205 12.81 -12.69 -0.96
C THR A 205 12.50 -11.20 -1.16
N THR A 206 12.63 -10.39 -0.11
CA THR A 206 12.28 -8.96 -0.15
C THR A 206 13.02 -8.19 -1.26
N LEU A 207 14.30 -8.49 -1.49
CA LEU A 207 15.09 -7.81 -2.55
C LEU A 207 14.94 -8.45 -3.93
N SER A 208 14.23 -9.56 -4.02
CA SER A 208 14.06 -10.34 -5.25
C SER A 208 12.61 -10.82 -5.44
N PRO A 209 11.60 -9.94 -5.35
CA PRO A 209 10.21 -10.34 -5.48
C PRO A 209 9.87 -10.77 -6.91
N LEU A 210 8.71 -11.38 -7.05
CA LEU A 210 8.06 -11.62 -8.33
C LEU A 210 7.23 -10.40 -8.74
N ALA A 211 6.97 -10.26 -10.03
CA ALA A 211 6.05 -9.25 -10.55
C ALA A 211 5.32 -9.72 -11.79
N ARG A 212 4.24 -9.02 -12.11
CA ARG A 212 3.51 -9.11 -13.36
C ARG A 212 3.50 -7.75 -14.03
N GLN A 213 3.73 -7.72 -15.35
CA GLN A 213 3.53 -6.50 -16.11
C GLN A 213 2.02 -6.26 -16.25
N VAL A 214 1.55 -5.11 -15.77
CA VAL A 214 0.12 -4.75 -15.76
C VAL A 214 -0.23 -3.69 -16.79
N GLY A 215 0.75 -3.12 -17.47
CA GLY A 215 0.51 -2.13 -18.52
C GLY A 215 1.79 -1.48 -19.01
N THR A 216 1.62 -0.50 -19.88
CA THR A 216 2.68 0.39 -20.37
C THR A 216 2.15 1.82 -20.43
N LEU A 217 2.97 2.80 -20.07
CA LEU A 217 2.70 4.21 -20.26
C LEU A 217 3.89 4.79 -21.04
N ASP A 218 3.65 5.40 -22.20
CA ASP A 218 4.70 5.93 -23.10
C ASP A 218 5.83 4.89 -23.34
N ASP A 219 5.43 3.66 -23.69
CA ASP A 219 6.32 2.49 -23.88
C ASP A 219 7.09 2.02 -22.62
N MET A 220 6.89 2.65 -21.47
CA MET A 220 7.48 2.23 -20.21
C MET A 220 6.59 1.18 -19.53
N PRO A 221 7.10 -0.03 -19.24
CA PRO A 221 6.31 -1.07 -18.60
C PRO A 221 6.08 -0.76 -17.11
N TYR A 222 4.85 -1.01 -16.64
CA TYR A 222 4.48 -0.96 -15.24
C TYR A 222 4.33 -2.36 -14.68
N TYR A 223 4.71 -2.53 -13.41
CA TYR A 223 4.75 -3.82 -12.75
C TYR A 223 3.99 -3.78 -11.42
N LYS A 224 3.13 -4.79 -11.21
CA LYS A 224 2.56 -5.10 -9.90
C LYS A 224 3.40 -6.18 -9.24
N LEU A 225 3.94 -5.87 -8.06
CA LEU A 225 4.80 -6.79 -7.32
C LEU A 225 3.98 -7.80 -6.52
N SER A 226 4.53 -8.98 -6.38
CA SER A 226 4.03 -10.08 -5.56
C SER A 226 5.19 -10.64 -4.74
N HIS A 227 5.08 -10.52 -3.43
CA HIS A 227 6.13 -10.96 -2.52
C HIS A 227 5.94 -12.45 -2.20
N PRO A 228 6.93 -13.33 -2.47
CA PRO A 228 6.87 -14.71 -2.01
C PRO A 228 6.93 -14.77 -0.48
N GLU A 229 5.87 -15.32 0.12
CA GLU A 229 5.69 -15.46 1.56
C GLU A 229 6.38 -16.69 2.12
N ALA A 230 6.08 -17.84 1.51
CA ALA A 230 6.51 -19.14 2.00
C ALA A 230 6.65 -20.16 0.89
N VAL A 231 7.47 -21.18 1.16
CA VAL A 231 7.50 -22.43 0.38
C VAL A 231 6.62 -23.47 1.07
N THR A 232 5.76 -24.12 0.30
CA THR A 232 4.83 -25.14 0.80
C THR A 232 5.45 -26.55 0.74
N GLU A 233 4.82 -27.52 1.40
CA GLU A 233 5.28 -28.92 1.39
C GLU A 233 5.33 -29.53 -0.02
N GLY A 234 4.48 -29.05 -0.94
CA GLY A 234 4.46 -29.45 -2.35
C GLY A 234 5.51 -28.76 -3.23
N GLY A 235 6.37 -27.92 -2.68
CA GLY A 235 7.34 -27.14 -3.44
C GLY A 235 6.70 -25.97 -4.20
N GLY A 236 5.50 -25.55 -3.81
CA GLY A 236 4.84 -24.34 -4.30
C GLY A 236 5.39 -23.08 -3.63
N LEU A 237 5.07 -21.93 -4.20
CA LEU A 237 5.34 -20.60 -3.65
C LEU A 237 4.02 -19.93 -3.28
N ARG A 238 3.78 -19.68 -2.00
CA ARG A 238 2.65 -18.88 -1.53
C ARG A 238 3.01 -17.40 -1.64
N LEU A 239 2.05 -16.62 -2.15
CA LEU A 239 2.16 -15.17 -2.32
C LEU A 239 1.16 -14.42 -1.42
N PHE A 240 1.39 -13.15 -1.20
CA PHE A 240 0.42 -12.27 -0.54
C PHE A 240 -0.63 -11.67 -1.49
N THR A 241 -0.49 -11.84 -2.81
CA THR A 241 -1.41 -11.30 -3.84
C THR A 241 -2.05 -12.41 -4.65
N ASP A 242 -3.23 -12.14 -5.20
CA ASP A 242 -3.89 -13.04 -6.14
C ASP A 242 -3.14 -13.11 -7.47
N THR A 243 -3.14 -14.29 -8.09
CA THR A 243 -2.54 -14.58 -9.40
C THR A 243 -3.46 -15.50 -10.19
N GLN A 244 -3.18 -15.66 -11.51
CA GLN A 244 -3.96 -16.52 -12.38
C GLN A 244 -3.06 -17.43 -13.23
N ILE A 245 -3.57 -18.62 -13.58
CA ILE A 245 -2.90 -19.51 -14.54
C ILE A 245 -2.76 -18.79 -15.88
N GLY A 246 -1.58 -18.90 -16.50
CA GLY A 246 -1.24 -18.24 -17.76
C GLY A 246 -0.60 -16.86 -17.59
N GLU A 247 -0.62 -16.26 -16.39
CA GLU A 247 0.10 -15.01 -16.15
C GLU A 247 1.61 -15.19 -16.29
N LYS A 248 2.25 -14.15 -16.85
CA LYS A 248 3.70 -14.10 -16.97
C LYS A 248 4.31 -13.45 -15.74
N LEU A 249 5.17 -14.18 -15.09
CA LEU A 249 5.97 -13.73 -13.96
C LEU A 249 7.32 -13.22 -14.43
N LEU A 250 7.82 -12.20 -13.75
CA LEU A 250 9.19 -11.69 -13.85
C LEU A 250 9.83 -11.72 -12.47
N LEU A 251 11.11 -12.05 -12.41
CA LEU A 251 11.88 -11.76 -11.21
C LEU A 251 12.27 -10.30 -11.22
N MET A 252 12.00 -9.62 -10.13
CA MET A 252 12.42 -8.24 -9.90
C MET A 252 13.64 -8.22 -8.99
N TYR A 253 14.34 -7.09 -8.98
CA TYR A 253 15.48 -6.88 -8.11
C TYR A 253 15.53 -5.45 -7.58
N SER A 254 15.96 -5.30 -6.33
CA SER A 254 16.40 -4.04 -5.77
C SER A 254 17.57 -4.26 -4.82
N SER A 255 18.33 -3.21 -4.55
CA SER A 255 19.29 -3.15 -3.44
C SER A 255 18.73 -2.25 -2.33
N GLN A 256 19.36 -2.24 -1.16
CA GLN A 256 18.99 -1.28 -0.10
C GLN A 256 19.07 0.17 -0.60
N GLU A 257 20.13 0.52 -1.33
CA GLU A 257 20.28 1.84 -1.94
C GLU A 257 19.19 2.10 -2.99
N GLY A 258 18.87 1.10 -3.83
CA GLY A 258 17.79 1.18 -4.82
C GLY A 258 16.43 1.39 -4.17
N LEU A 259 16.14 0.69 -3.07
CA LEU A 259 14.92 0.91 -2.28
C LEU A 259 14.87 2.34 -1.75
N LEU A 260 15.96 2.82 -1.14
CA LEU A 260 16.05 4.16 -0.59
C LEU A 260 15.80 5.23 -1.67
N GLN A 261 16.55 5.19 -2.77
CA GLN A 261 16.50 6.20 -3.83
C GLN A 261 15.16 6.21 -4.58
N ARG A 262 14.60 5.05 -4.87
CA ARG A 262 13.37 4.95 -5.68
C ARG A 262 12.10 5.17 -4.88
N SER A 263 12.10 4.82 -3.59
CA SER A 263 10.95 5.11 -2.72
C SER A 263 10.68 6.61 -2.59
N LEU A 264 11.70 7.45 -2.83
CA LEU A 264 11.53 8.90 -2.91
C LEU A 264 10.67 9.36 -4.09
N ASN A 265 10.45 8.50 -5.08
CA ASN A 265 9.50 8.83 -6.15
C ASN A 265 8.06 8.96 -5.62
N ALA A 266 7.74 8.37 -4.47
CA ALA A 266 6.47 8.59 -3.78
C ALA A 266 6.22 10.06 -3.37
N THR A 267 7.27 10.88 -3.36
CA THR A 267 7.17 12.33 -3.07
C THR A 267 7.13 13.19 -4.32
N ARG A 268 7.05 12.60 -5.50
CA ARG A 268 6.91 13.37 -6.74
C ARG A 268 5.54 14.02 -6.82
N ILE A 269 5.56 15.32 -7.06
CA ILE A 269 4.38 16.08 -7.42
C ILE A 269 4.41 16.16 -8.95
N GLU A 270 3.67 15.28 -9.60
CA GLU A 270 3.48 15.36 -11.04
C GLU A 270 2.24 16.22 -11.30
N PRO A 271 2.35 17.28 -12.11
CA PRO A 271 1.19 18.12 -12.38
C PRO A 271 0.13 17.31 -13.13
N GLU A 272 -0.95 16.97 -12.45
CA GLU A 272 -2.17 16.51 -13.09
C GLU A 272 -2.90 17.72 -13.72
N TYR A 273 -3.89 17.42 -14.59
CA TYR A 273 -4.63 18.44 -15.31
C TYR A 273 -5.22 19.48 -14.33
N GLY A 274 -4.77 20.73 -14.42
CA GLY A 274 -5.20 21.83 -13.54
C GLY A 274 -4.24 22.20 -12.41
N MET A 275 -3.18 21.43 -12.16
CA MET A 275 -2.15 21.80 -11.20
C MET A 275 -1.21 22.86 -11.78
N THR A 276 -0.95 23.93 -11.02
CA THR A 276 0.04 24.96 -11.36
C THR A 276 1.39 24.62 -10.72
N THR A 277 2.48 25.08 -11.31
CA THR A 277 3.85 24.92 -10.79
C THR A 277 4.11 25.70 -9.49
N GLU A 278 3.13 26.43 -8.96
CA GLU A 278 3.23 27.24 -7.75
C GLU A 278 2.68 26.55 -6.51
N MET A 279 2.03 25.36 -6.66
CA MET A 279 1.47 24.62 -5.54
C MET A 279 2.56 24.11 -4.59
N ARG A 280 2.32 24.29 -3.29
CA ARG A 280 3.27 23.90 -2.24
C ARG A 280 2.72 22.76 -1.41
N PRO A 281 3.51 21.72 -1.17
CA PRO A 281 3.12 20.66 -0.26
C PRO A 281 3.04 21.21 1.17
N PHE A 282 1.99 20.81 1.90
CA PHE A 282 1.84 21.15 3.32
C PHE A 282 1.62 19.92 4.22
N GLY A 283 1.45 18.74 3.65
CA GLY A 283 1.33 17.49 4.37
C GLY A 283 1.40 16.28 3.46
N ALA A 284 1.76 15.11 3.98
CA ALA A 284 1.78 13.86 3.21
C ALA A 284 1.40 12.64 4.05
N LEU A 285 0.70 11.69 3.41
CA LEU A 285 0.54 10.33 3.88
C LEU A 285 1.28 9.40 2.91
N VAL A 286 2.18 8.58 3.44
CA VAL A 286 2.96 7.64 2.64
C VAL A 286 2.81 6.24 3.21
N ILE A 287 2.08 5.39 2.52
CA ILE A 287 1.93 3.98 2.87
C ILE A 287 3.14 3.23 2.34
N PHE A 288 3.90 2.60 3.22
CA PHE A 288 5.16 1.97 2.88
C PHE A 288 5.19 0.50 3.33
N CYS A 289 5.65 -0.37 2.45
CA CYS A 289 5.66 -1.80 2.76
C CYS A 289 6.56 -2.16 3.94
N ALA A 290 6.05 -2.98 4.86
CA ALA A 290 6.80 -3.52 5.98
C ALA A 290 8.02 -4.34 5.52
N GLY A 291 7.93 -5.06 4.42
CA GLY A 291 9.05 -5.77 3.81
C GLY A 291 10.17 -4.81 3.40
N CYS A 292 9.84 -3.72 2.71
CA CYS A 292 10.81 -2.69 2.33
C CYS A 292 11.46 -2.04 3.58
N ARG A 293 10.68 -1.73 4.60
CA ARG A 293 11.19 -1.22 5.88
C ARG A 293 12.19 -2.19 6.52
N LEU A 294 11.89 -3.49 6.53
CA LEU A 294 12.79 -4.51 7.07
C LEU A 294 14.10 -4.61 6.26
N ALA A 295 14.01 -4.51 4.93
CA ALA A 295 15.18 -4.54 4.05
C ALA A 295 16.07 -3.29 4.20
N LEU A 296 15.49 -2.13 4.47
CA LEU A 296 16.25 -0.89 4.74
C LEU A 296 16.99 -0.93 6.09
N GLY A 297 16.44 -1.61 7.10
CA GLY A 297 17.08 -1.73 8.41
C GLY A 297 17.48 -0.38 8.97
N ASP A 298 18.76 -0.23 9.30
CA ASP A 298 19.34 1.00 9.86
C ASP A 298 19.36 2.17 8.87
N SER A 299 19.29 1.90 7.57
CA SER A 299 19.20 2.94 6.53
C SER A 299 17.86 3.67 6.50
N LEU A 300 16.86 3.23 7.30
CA LEU A 300 15.56 3.89 7.40
C LEU A 300 15.68 5.36 7.87
N CYS A 301 16.66 5.69 8.70
CA CYS A 301 16.93 7.08 9.12
C CYS A 301 17.28 7.96 7.92
N GLN A 302 18.07 7.45 6.98
CA GLN A 302 18.44 8.17 5.77
C GLN A 302 17.21 8.45 4.87
N PHE A 303 16.21 7.58 4.92
CA PHE A 303 14.96 7.77 4.22
C PHE A 303 14.21 9.02 4.74
N VAL A 304 14.16 9.22 6.05
CA VAL A 304 13.57 10.43 6.67
C VAL A 304 14.29 11.68 6.17
N ASP A 305 15.62 11.69 6.24
CA ASP A 305 16.44 12.84 5.83
C ASP A 305 16.21 13.20 4.34
N GLN A 306 16.07 12.20 3.51
CA GLN A 306 15.81 12.40 2.07
C GLN A 306 14.38 12.88 1.80
N PHE A 307 13.40 12.41 2.56
CA PHE A 307 12.02 12.95 2.51
C PHE A 307 12.01 14.44 2.84
N HIS A 308 12.68 14.85 3.92
CA HIS A 308 12.85 16.26 4.26
C HIS A 308 13.48 17.07 3.13
N THR A 309 14.52 16.54 2.50
CA THR A 309 15.19 17.21 1.39
C THR A 309 14.24 17.47 0.21
N ARG A 310 13.27 16.57 -0.03
CA ARG A 310 12.34 16.68 -1.16
C ARG A 310 11.08 17.47 -0.86
N LEU A 311 10.49 17.25 0.30
CA LEU A 311 9.21 17.85 0.68
C LEU A 311 9.37 19.12 1.53
N GLY A 312 10.58 19.39 2.03
CA GLY A 312 10.79 20.42 3.06
C GLY A 312 10.31 19.94 4.43
N ASP A 313 10.14 20.87 5.37
CA ASP A 313 9.73 20.58 6.75
C ASP A 313 8.19 20.37 6.89
N ILE A 314 7.56 19.73 5.90
CA ILE A 314 6.13 19.45 6.01
C ILE A 314 5.89 18.24 6.91
N PRO A 315 4.76 18.20 7.66
CA PRO A 315 4.37 17.03 8.40
C PRO A 315 4.03 15.87 7.45
N PHE A 316 4.50 14.68 7.78
CA PHE A 316 4.09 13.46 7.11
C PHE A 316 3.94 12.30 8.08
N ILE A 317 3.17 11.31 7.68
CA ILE A 317 2.98 10.06 8.43
C ILE A 317 3.15 8.87 7.49
N THR A 318 3.89 7.86 7.96
CA THR A 318 4.20 6.66 7.17
C THR A 318 3.99 5.41 8.02
N PRO A 319 2.85 4.74 7.91
CA PRO A 319 2.68 3.38 8.42
C PRO A 319 3.43 2.38 7.54
N PHE A 320 3.85 1.26 8.14
CA PHE A 320 4.46 0.11 7.46
C PHE A 320 3.45 -1.02 7.39
N THR A 321 2.94 -1.29 6.18
CA THR A 321 1.77 -2.14 5.92
C THR A 321 2.14 -3.49 5.31
N PHE A 322 1.20 -4.44 5.29
CA PHE A 322 1.37 -5.77 4.68
C PHE A 322 0.83 -5.87 3.25
N GLY A 323 0.94 -4.84 2.49
CA GLY A 323 0.50 -4.68 1.12
C GLY A 323 -0.12 -3.30 0.94
N GLU A 324 0.12 -2.72 -0.21
CA GLU A 324 -0.24 -1.36 -0.52
C GLU A 324 -1.33 -1.35 -1.59
N GLN A 325 -2.29 -0.46 -1.45
CA GLN A 325 -3.33 -0.22 -2.43
C GLN A 325 -3.11 1.14 -3.09
N GLY A 326 -3.35 1.18 -4.40
CA GLY A 326 -3.17 2.41 -5.15
C GLY A 326 -3.77 2.34 -6.55
N ARG A 327 -3.68 3.44 -7.29
CA ARG A 327 -4.08 3.52 -8.68
C ARG A 327 -2.86 3.45 -9.59
N LEU A 328 -2.87 2.50 -10.53
CA LEU A 328 -1.85 2.41 -11.57
C LEU A 328 -2.00 3.56 -12.59
N PRO A 329 -0.95 3.92 -13.33
CA PRO A 329 -0.99 5.04 -14.26
C PRO A 329 -2.07 4.97 -15.34
N HIS A 330 -2.50 3.76 -15.73
CA HIS A 330 -3.58 3.57 -16.70
C HIS A 330 -5.00 3.58 -16.07
N GLY A 331 -5.09 3.84 -14.76
CA GLY A 331 -6.35 4.05 -14.04
C GLY A 331 -6.81 2.89 -13.17
N GLU A 332 -6.41 1.65 -13.43
CA GLU A 332 -6.80 0.46 -12.66
C GLU A 332 -6.37 0.59 -11.18
N LEU A 333 -7.27 0.21 -10.27
CA LEU A 333 -6.94 0.07 -8.86
C LEU A 333 -6.20 -1.25 -8.63
N ALA A 334 -5.13 -1.22 -7.87
CA ALA A 334 -4.29 -2.39 -7.67
C ALA A 334 -3.82 -2.55 -6.22
N HIS A 335 -3.73 -3.79 -5.79
CA HIS A 335 -3.02 -4.22 -4.61
C HIS A 335 -1.67 -4.80 -5.02
N GLY A 336 -0.60 -4.40 -4.37
CA GLY A 336 0.74 -4.95 -4.57
C GLY A 336 1.51 -4.99 -3.27
N ASN A 337 2.53 -5.83 -3.24
CA ASN A 337 3.47 -5.89 -2.13
C ASN A 337 4.75 -5.13 -2.49
N LEU A 338 5.49 -4.69 -1.47
CA LEU A 338 6.76 -3.99 -1.68
C LEU A 338 6.62 -2.74 -2.57
N MET A 339 5.41 -2.19 -2.57
CA MET A 339 5.05 -0.96 -3.27
C MET A 339 5.10 0.23 -2.30
N VAL A 340 4.89 1.41 -2.84
CA VAL A 340 4.67 2.64 -2.08
C VAL A 340 3.41 3.28 -2.63
N SER A 341 2.47 3.61 -1.75
CA SER A 341 1.26 4.37 -2.05
C SER A 341 1.28 5.67 -1.27
N SER A 342 1.06 6.80 -1.92
CA SER A 342 1.16 8.09 -1.24
C SER A 342 0.14 9.09 -1.72
N VAL A 343 -0.21 10.01 -0.85
CA VAL A 343 -0.91 11.25 -1.17
C VAL A 343 -0.16 12.43 -0.54
N ILE A 344 0.00 13.49 -1.33
CA ILE A 344 0.58 14.77 -0.91
C ILE A 344 -0.52 15.82 -1.00
N PHE A 345 -0.72 16.55 0.08
CA PHE A 345 -1.68 17.63 0.18
C PHE A 345 -0.99 18.94 -0.25
N LEU A 346 -1.58 19.63 -1.23
CA LEU A 346 -1.01 20.79 -1.89
C LEU A 346 -1.87 22.04 -1.63
N ASP A 347 -1.23 23.09 -1.18
CA ASP A 347 -1.86 24.41 -1.04
C ASP A 347 -1.99 25.08 -2.41
N SER A 348 -3.08 25.80 -2.62
CA SER A 348 -3.41 26.48 -3.90
C SER A 348 -2.76 27.86 -4.03
#